data_b52166cf819b08a4e330368e0c9d9847
#
_entry.id   b52166cf819b08a4e330368e0c9d9847
#
_cell.length_a   1.000
_cell.length_b   1.000
_cell.length_c   1.000
_cell.angle_alpha   90.00
_cell.angle_beta   90.00
_cell.angle_gamma   90.00
#
_symmetry.space_group_name_H-M   'P 1'
#
loop_
_entity.id
_entity.type
_entity.pdbx_description
1 polymer ?
#
loop_
_entity_poly.entity_id
_entity_poly.type
_entity_poly.pdbx_seq_one_letter_code
_entity_poly.pdbx_strand_id
1 'polypeptide(L)'
;MKKVELAAVKPYLAPKHFDMRSMKLHGTEETGATKFWMGMSYFLPGGGAEYAYEDSSTEKIYFVVDGEITVKSKTETFVLKKNDSVFIGPNEGREMINETNQVATVLVVISY
;
A
#
# COMPACT_ATOMS: atom_id res chain seq x y z
N MET A 1 -17.20 -11.48 13.55
CA MET A 1 -15.83 -11.77 13.05
C MET A 1 -15.93 -12.30 11.63
N LYS A 2 -15.02 -11.88 10.77
CA LYS A 2 -14.97 -12.34 9.37
C LYS A 2 -13.52 -12.69 8.99
N LYS A 3 -13.34 -13.87 8.41
CA LYS A 3 -12.06 -14.31 7.84
C LYS A 3 -12.06 -14.01 6.34
N VAL A 4 -10.96 -13.48 5.84
CA VAL A 4 -10.72 -13.31 4.40
C VAL A 4 -9.53 -14.18 4.02
N GLU A 5 -9.72 -15.03 3.03
CA GLU A 5 -8.64 -15.85 2.48
C GLU A 5 -8.05 -15.12 1.28
N LEU A 6 -6.77 -14.80 1.32
CA LEU A 6 -6.08 -14.05 0.29
C LEU A 6 -6.25 -14.70 -1.10
N ALA A 7 -6.19 -16.02 -1.16
CA ALA A 7 -6.32 -16.76 -2.42
C ALA A 7 -7.68 -16.57 -3.11
N ALA A 8 -8.72 -16.18 -2.36
CA ALA A 8 -10.06 -15.96 -2.91
C ALA A 8 -10.31 -14.50 -3.31
N VAL A 9 -9.41 -13.59 -3.00
CA VAL A 9 -9.56 -12.17 -3.33
C VAL A 9 -9.13 -11.91 -4.77
N LYS A 10 -10.01 -11.25 -5.54
CA LYS A 10 -9.66 -10.84 -6.90
C LYS A 10 -8.74 -9.61 -6.86
N PRO A 11 -7.60 -9.65 -7.54
CA PRO A 11 -6.74 -8.48 -7.64
C PRO A 11 -7.41 -7.38 -8.48
N TYR A 12 -7.07 -6.15 -8.19
CA TYR A 12 -7.45 -4.98 -8.98
C TYR A 12 -6.25 -4.07 -9.19
N LEU A 13 -6.33 -3.19 -10.19
CA LEU A 13 -5.33 -2.16 -10.41
C LEU A 13 -5.79 -0.86 -9.77
N ALA A 14 -5.10 -0.42 -8.73
CA ALA A 14 -5.40 0.82 -8.05
C ALA A 14 -5.10 2.03 -8.97
N PRO A 15 -5.89 3.12 -8.92
CA PRO A 15 -5.61 4.32 -9.69
C PRO A 15 -4.20 4.88 -9.42
N LYS A 16 -3.54 5.37 -10.47
CA LYS A 16 -2.17 5.92 -10.41
C LYS A 16 -1.12 4.95 -9.90
N HIS A 17 -1.39 3.66 -10.00
CA HIS A 17 -0.43 2.60 -9.73
C HIS A 17 -0.05 1.92 -11.04
N PHE A 18 1.13 1.34 -11.11
CA PHE A 18 1.65 0.68 -12.30
C PHE A 18 2.51 -0.53 -11.94
N ASP A 19 2.47 -1.55 -12.80
CA ASP A 19 3.24 -2.79 -12.65
C ASP A 19 3.12 -3.40 -11.26
N MET A 20 1.88 -3.53 -10.81
CA MET A 20 1.55 -4.05 -9.49
C MET A 20 0.15 -4.67 -9.48
N ARG A 21 -0.18 -5.36 -8.41
CA ARG A 21 -1.53 -5.86 -8.15
C ARG A 21 -1.91 -5.52 -6.72
N SER A 22 -3.15 -5.09 -6.54
CA SER A 22 -3.73 -4.78 -5.23
C SER A 22 -4.82 -5.78 -4.90
N MET A 23 -4.87 -6.22 -3.64
CA MET A 23 -5.96 -7.02 -3.08
C MET A 23 -6.53 -6.29 -1.90
N LYS A 24 -7.83 -5.99 -1.93
CA LYS A 24 -8.52 -5.39 -0.79
C LYS A 24 -9.06 -6.51 0.08
N LEU A 25 -8.57 -6.61 1.30
CA LEU A 25 -8.91 -7.69 2.23
C LEU A 25 -10.07 -7.32 3.14
N HIS A 26 -10.00 -6.16 3.74
CA HIS A 26 -11.03 -5.65 4.65
C HIS A 26 -11.37 -4.21 4.29
N GLY A 27 -12.62 -3.88 4.37
CA GLY A 27 -13.15 -2.56 4.08
C GLY A 27 -14.67 -2.61 4.20
N THR A 28 -15.33 -1.52 3.84
CA THR A 28 -16.77 -1.40 3.99
C THR A 28 -17.51 -2.49 3.21
N GLU A 29 -17.16 -2.70 1.96
CA GLU A 29 -17.82 -3.69 1.10
C GLU A 29 -17.41 -5.12 1.46
N GLU A 30 -16.13 -5.34 1.78
CA GLU A 30 -15.59 -6.67 2.03
C GLU A 30 -16.05 -7.26 3.35
N THR A 31 -15.98 -6.48 4.42
CA THR A 31 -16.24 -6.99 5.78
C THR A 31 -17.05 -6.06 6.66
N GLY A 32 -17.49 -4.91 6.15
CA GLY A 32 -18.24 -3.92 6.92
C GLY A 32 -17.40 -3.05 7.84
N ALA A 33 -16.09 -2.99 7.63
CA ALA A 33 -15.23 -2.09 8.40
C ALA A 33 -15.56 -0.63 8.10
N THR A 34 -15.64 0.20 9.14
CA THR A 34 -16.07 1.61 9.01
C THR A 34 -14.99 2.63 9.33
N LYS A 35 -13.87 2.20 9.88
CA LYS A 35 -12.80 3.10 10.32
C LYS A 35 -11.58 3.08 9.42
N PHE A 36 -11.35 1.96 8.77
CA PHE A 36 -10.18 1.75 7.90
C PHE A 36 -10.45 0.65 6.90
N TRP A 37 -9.63 0.58 5.90
CA TRP A 37 -9.52 -0.61 5.06
C TRP A 37 -8.08 -1.13 5.05
N MET A 38 -7.94 -2.40 4.75
CA MET A 38 -6.66 -3.09 4.70
C MET A 38 -6.55 -3.89 3.41
N GLY A 39 -5.40 -3.83 2.80
CA GLY A 39 -5.11 -4.56 1.57
C GLY A 39 -3.67 -5.02 1.50
N MET A 40 -3.40 -5.83 0.48
CA MET A 40 -2.08 -6.31 0.14
C MET A 40 -1.73 -5.82 -1.26
N SER A 41 -0.53 -5.29 -1.43
CA SER A 41 -0.02 -4.84 -2.72
C SER A 41 1.23 -5.62 -3.08
N TYR A 42 1.26 -6.10 -4.33
CA TYR A 42 2.45 -6.74 -4.91
C TYR A 42 3.00 -5.82 -5.98
N PHE A 43 4.20 -5.30 -5.78
CA PHE A 43 4.89 -4.46 -6.75
C PHE A 43 5.95 -5.29 -7.48
N LEU A 44 5.81 -5.40 -8.80
CA LEU A 44 6.83 -6.00 -9.65
C LEU A 44 8.09 -5.10 -9.66
N PRO A 45 9.25 -5.65 -10.05
CA PRO A 45 10.41 -4.79 -10.31
C PRO A 45 10.05 -3.63 -11.25
N GLY A 46 10.35 -2.39 -10.83
CA GLY A 46 9.99 -1.18 -11.55
C GLY A 46 8.55 -0.70 -11.32
N GLY A 47 7.73 -1.48 -10.61
CA GLY A 47 6.35 -1.10 -10.29
C GLY A 47 6.27 -0.12 -9.13
N GLY A 48 5.17 0.60 -9.05
CA GLY A 48 5.02 1.61 -8.01
C GLY A 48 3.68 2.32 -8.02
N ALA A 49 3.67 3.47 -7.39
CA ALA A 49 2.54 4.38 -7.31
C ALA A 49 3.03 5.82 -7.54
N GLU A 50 2.33 6.55 -8.38
CA GLU A 50 2.60 7.97 -8.62
C GLU A 50 2.37 8.79 -7.35
N TYR A 51 2.97 9.96 -7.30
CA TYR A 51 2.77 10.91 -6.19
C TYR A 51 1.29 11.26 -6.06
N ALA A 52 0.74 11.09 -4.87
CA ALA A 52 -0.68 11.31 -4.62
C ALA A 52 -0.99 11.52 -3.14
N TYR A 53 -2.22 11.98 -2.87
CA TYR A 53 -2.85 12.13 -1.54
C TYR A 53 -2.28 13.24 -0.66
N GLU A 54 -1.77 14.31 -1.26
CA GLU A 54 -1.26 15.46 -0.53
C GLU A 54 -2.37 16.24 0.21
N ASP A 55 -3.57 16.29 -0.36
CA ASP A 55 -4.73 16.98 0.21
C ASP A 55 -5.74 15.99 0.80
N SER A 56 -5.29 15.13 1.70
CA SER A 56 -6.13 14.09 2.28
C SER A 56 -6.02 14.08 3.81
N SER A 57 -7.16 13.91 4.47
CA SER A 57 -7.21 13.71 5.92
C SER A 57 -6.92 12.27 6.33
N THR A 58 -6.79 11.35 5.38
CA THR A 58 -6.54 9.95 5.68
C THR A 58 -5.14 9.72 6.24
N GLU A 59 -5.05 8.75 7.13
CA GLU A 59 -3.80 8.23 7.63
C GLU A 59 -3.49 6.89 6.97
N LYS A 60 -2.23 6.61 6.71
CA LYS A 60 -1.81 5.39 6.03
C LYS A 60 -0.64 4.75 6.75
N ILE A 61 -0.65 3.44 6.80
CA ILE A 61 0.48 2.64 7.26
C ILE A 61 0.82 1.65 6.16
N TYR A 62 2.08 1.59 5.79
CA TYR A 62 2.62 0.58 4.89
C TYR A 62 3.62 -0.28 5.64
N PHE A 63 3.46 -1.58 5.57
CA PHE A 63 4.35 -2.55 6.18
C PHE A 63 4.87 -3.50 5.11
N VAL A 64 6.18 -3.64 5.00
CA VAL A 64 6.81 -4.53 4.01
C VAL A 64 6.83 -5.95 4.57
N VAL A 65 6.04 -6.82 3.96
CA VAL A 65 5.96 -8.23 4.31
C VAL A 65 7.14 -9.00 3.72
N ASP A 66 7.50 -8.65 2.48
CA ASP A 66 8.61 -9.28 1.77
C ASP A 66 9.16 -8.33 0.70
N GLY A 67 10.44 -8.45 0.39
CA GLY A 67 11.09 -7.59 -0.58
C GLY A 67 11.46 -6.21 -0.01
N GLU A 68 11.50 -5.22 -0.89
CA GLU A 68 11.94 -3.86 -0.58
C GLU A 68 11.18 -2.87 -1.44
N ILE A 69 10.77 -1.75 -0.87
CA ILE A 69 10.08 -0.67 -1.58
C ILE A 69 10.65 0.67 -1.14
N THR A 70 10.81 1.61 -2.07
CA THR A 70 11.20 2.98 -1.77
C THR A 70 9.95 3.85 -1.70
N VAL A 71 9.80 4.62 -0.63
CA VAL A 71 8.71 5.56 -0.42
C VAL A 71 9.28 6.95 -0.33
N LYS A 72 8.76 7.87 -1.13
CA LYS A 72 9.24 9.25 -1.22
C LYS A 72 8.11 10.23 -0.94
N SER A 73 8.40 11.23 -0.12
CA SER A 73 7.62 12.47 -0.03
C SER A 73 8.37 13.59 -0.76
N LYS A 74 7.90 14.83 -0.65
CA LYS A 74 8.61 15.99 -1.20
C LYS A 74 9.93 16.28 -0.47
N THR A 75 10.09 15.82 0.76
CA THR A 75 11.21 16.17 1.64
C THR A 75 12.02 14.96 2.12
N GLU A 76 11.47 13.75 2.01
CA GLU A 76 12.07 12.55 2.59
C GLU A 76 12.02 11.38 1.62
N THR A 77 12.99 10.50 1.73
CA THR A 77 13.05 9.23 1.01
C THR A 77 13.41 8.13 1.98
N PHE A 78 12.55 7.09 2.03
CA PHE A 78 12.79 5.92 2.85
C PHE A 78 12.86 4.67 1.98
N VAL A 79 13.88 3.86 2.19
CA VAL A 79 13.97 2.51 1.65
C VAL A 79 13.47 1.57 2.74
N LEU A 80 12.32 0.95 2.49
CA LEU A 80 11.70 0.01 3.43
C LEU A 80 12.06 -1.40 3.03
N LYS A 81 12.73 -2.10 3.93
CA LYS A 81 13.07 -3.52 3.79
C LYS A 81 12.05 -4.38 4.53
N LYS A 82 12.15 -5.69 4.36
CA LYS A 82 11.28 -6.64 5.05
C LYS A 82 11.15 -6.31 6.55
N ASN A 83 9.92 -6.26 7.02
CA ASN A 83 9.49 -5.91 8.38
C ASN A 83 9.63 -4.42 8.74
N ASP A 84 10.07 -3.58 7.82
CA ASP A 84 10.00 -2.13 8.02
C ASP A 84 8.59 -1.61 7.71
N SER A 85 8.25 -0.49 8.32
CA SER A 85 6.97 0.17 8.08
C SER A 85 7.13 1.68 8.06
N VAL A 86 6.15 2.36 7.45
CA VAL A 86 6.08 3.81 7.42
C VAL A 86 4.66 4.27 7.73
N PHE A 87 4.54 5.31 8.52
CA PHE A 87 3.31 6.05 8.73
C PHE A 87 3.30 7.29 7.84
N ILE A 88 2.18 7.53 7.17
CA ILE A 88 1.95 8.72 6.35
C ILE A 88 0.72 9.41 6.92
N GLY A 89 0.92 10.62 7.43
CA GLY A 89 -0.11 11.41 8.10
C GLY A 89 -1.06 12.13 7.14
N PRO A 90 -2.04 12.83 7.72
CA PRO A 90 -2.92 13.70 6.93
C PRO A 90 -2.12 14.75 6.16
N ASN A 91 -2.57 15.07 4.96
CA ASN A 91 -1.97 16.08 4.08
C ASN A 91 -0.52 15.80 3.68
N GLU A 92 -0.10 14.55 3.77
CA GLU A 92 1.18 14.09 3.23
C GLU A 92 0.94 13.31 1.94
N GLY A 93 1.66 13.71 0.89
CA GLY A 93 1.71 12.96 -0.36
C GLY A 93 2.90 12.01 -0.38
N ARG A 94 2.79 10.99 -1.24
CA ARG A 94 3.87 10.00 -1.41
C ARG A 94 3.88 9.43 -2.80
N GLU A 95 5.04 9.03 -3.25
CA GLU A 95 5.23 8.09 -4.36
C GLU A 95 5.91 6.83 -3.86
N MET A 96 5.75 5.75 -4.57
CA MET A 96 6.38 4.46 -4.25
C MET A 96 7.00 3.88 -5.50
N ILE A 97 8.14 3.24 -5.34
CA ILE A 97 8.83 2.55 -6.44
C ILE A 97 9.60 1.34 -5.93
N ASN A 98 9.41 0.22 -6.61
CA ASN A 98 10.24 -0.96 -6.41
C ASN A 98 11.48 -0.85 -7.31
N GLU A 99 12.59 -0.42 -6.75
CA GLU A 99 13.87 -0.26 -7.47
C GLU A 99 14.73 -1.53 -7.47
N THR A 100 14.16 -2.65 -7.00
CA THR A 100 14.86 -3.94 -6.93
C THR A 100 14.47 -4.86 -8.09
N ASN A 101 15.09 -6.02 -8.17
CA ASN A 101 14.75 -7.08 -9.12
C ASN A 101 13.89 -8.19 -8.51
N GLN A 102 13.30 -7.94 -7.33
CA GLN A 102 12.41 -8.86 -6.62
C GLN A 102 11.03 -8.23 -6.46
N VAL A 103 9.99 -9.05 -6.33
CA VAL A 103 8.65 -8.56 -6.00
C VAL A 103 8.65 -8.01 -4.58
N ALA A 104 8.04 -6.84 -4.39
CA ALA A 104 7.80 -6.27 -3.06
C ALA A 104 6.35 -6.51 -2.65
N THR A 105 6.15 -7.11 -1.48
CA THR A 105 4.84 -7.35 -0.88
C THR A 105 4.63 -6.40 0.28
N VAL A 106 3.60 -5.57 0.17
CA VAL A 106 3.32 -4.49 1.13
C VAL A 106 1.91 -4.62 1.67
N LEU A 107 1.78 -4.71 2.99
CA LEU A 107 0.51 -4.60 3.69
C LEU A 107 0.16 -3.11 3.82
N VAL A 108 -1.06 -2.77 3.46
CA VAL A 108 -1.54 -1.38 3.42
C VAL A 108 -2.74 -1.26 4.34
N VAL A 109 -2.70 -0.28 5.26
CA VAL A 109 -3.82 0.09 6.10
C VAL A 109 -4.09 1.57 5.90
N ILE A 110 -5.32 1.92 5.55
CA ILE A 110 -5.71 3.30 5.26
C ILE A 110 -6.99 3.62 6.01
N SER A 111 -7.00 4.73 6.76
CA SER A 111 -8.22 5.22 7.41
C SER A 111 -9.22 5.75 6.39
N TYR A 112 -10.48 5.69 6.75
CA TYR A 112 -11.52 6.36 5.99
C TYR A 112 -11.58 7.85 6.32
#